data_ce6e0ededc04e709627553d0a68008ff
#
_entry.id   ce6e0ededc04e709627553d0a68008ff
#
_cell.length_a   1.000
_cell.length_b   1.000
_cell.length_c   1.000
_cell.angle_alpha   90.00
_cell.angle_beta   90.00
_cell.angle_gamma   90.00
#
_symmetry.space_group_name_H-M   'P 1'
#
loop_
_entity.id
_entity.type
_entity.pdbx_description
1 polymer ?
#
loop_
_entity_poly.entity_id
_entity_poly.type
_entity_poly.pdbx_seq_one_letter_code
_entity_poly.pdbx_strand_id
1 'polypeptide(L)'
;MNPENRLLAIKWVHTLIWLFLVVVIFYILYSGIFNEINIYTWIGIGLIILEGIVLLVFKKFCPLTIMARKYSDSEMDNFDIFLPNWLAKYNKLIFTTLYIIGLILVLVRTLF
;
A
#
# COMPACT_ATOMS: atom_id res chain seq x y z
N MET A 1 1.88 -26.48 -9.36
CA MET A 1 2.90 -25.48 -9.00
C MET A 1 3.42 -25.79 -7.60
N ASN A 2 4.74 -25.82 -7.44
CA ASN A 2 5.32 -26.13 -6.13
C ASN A 2 5.23 -24.91 -5.19
N PRO A 3 5.48 -25.08 -3.86
CA PRO A 3 5.35 -23.97 -2.91
C PRO A 3 6.26 -22.78 -3.23
N GLU A 4 7.47 -23.03 -3.74
CA GLU A 4 8.39 -21.94 -4.10
C GLU A 4 7.84 -21.08 -5.23
N ASN A 5 7.27 -21.72 -6.26
CA ASN A 5 6.66 -21.00 -7.38
C ASN A 5 5.41 -20.24 -6.96
N ARG A 6 4.62 -20.78 -6.03
CA ARG A 6 3.45 -20.10 -5.49
C ARG A 6 3.86 -18.88 -4.69
N LEU A 7 4.88 -19.00 -3.85
CA LEU A 7 5.41 -17.86 -3.10
C LEU A 7 5.95 -16.79 -4.03
N LEU A 8 6.68 -17.18 -5.08
CA LEU A 8 7.20 -16.24 -6.06
C LEU A 8 6.08 -15.48 -6.76
N ALA A 9 5.00 -16.17 -7.16
CA ALA A 9 3.84 -15.54 -7.78
C ALA A 9 3.19 -14.54 -6.83
N ILE A 10 3.05 -14.88 -5.55
CA ILE A 10 2.50 -13.98 -4.54
C ILE A 10 3.38 -12.74 -4.38
N LYS A 11 4.71 -12.91 -4.36
CA LYS A 11 5.65 -11.78 -4.28
C LYS A 11 5.47 -10.83 -5.45
N TRP A 12 5.36 -11.34 -6.67
CA TRP A 12 5.16 -10.52 -7.87
C TRP A 12 3.85 -9.75 -7.80
N VAL A 13 2.74 -10.43 -7.50
CA VAL A 13 1.42 -9.79 -7.41
C VAL A 13 1.42 -8.73 -6.30
N HIS A 14 1.94 -9.06 -5.14
CA HIS A 14 2.00 -8.14 -4.00
C HIS A 14 2.83 -6.90 -4.33
N THR A 15 3.97 -7.08 -4.99
CA THR A 15 4.85 -5.96 -5.38
C THR A 15 4.15 -5.04 -6.38
N LEU A 16 3.42 -5.61 -7.36
CA LEU A 16 2.69 -4.81 -8.33
C LEU A 16 1.56 -4.02 -7.69
N ILE A 17 0.81 -4.62 -6.77
CA ILE A 17 -0.24 -3.93 -6.01
C ILE A 17 0.38 -2.82 -5.15
N TRP A 18 1.47 -3.12 -4.48
CA TRP A 18 2.20 -2.14 -3.67
C TRP A 18 2.62 -0.93 -4.51
N LEU A 19 3.22 -1.18 -5.66
CA LEU A 19 3.67 -0.11 -6.57
C LEU A 19 2.50 0.75 -7.01
N PHE A 20 1.37 0.13 -7.37
CA PHE A 20 0.15 0.86 -7.75
C PHE A 20 -0.32 1.78 -6.62
N LEU A 21 -0.39 1.26 -5.40
CA LEU A 21 -0.86 2.04 -4.24
C LEU A 21 0.11 3.17 -3.90
N VAL A 22 1.42 2.94 -4.03
CA VAL A 22 2.43 3.98 -3.80
C VAL A 22 2.27 5.11 -4.82
N VAL A 23 2.06 4.77 -6.09
CA VAL A 23 1.82 5.78 -7.13
C VAL A 23 0.57 6.59 -6.81
N VAL A 24 -0.50 5.94 -6.35
CA VAL A 24 -1.74 6.61 -5.94
C VAL A 24 -1.48 7.59 -4.80
N ILE A 25 -0.70 7.19 -3.79
CA ILE A 25 -0.37 8.05 -2.66
C ILE A 25 0.42 9.27 -3.11
N PHE A 26 1.41 9.09 -3.99
CA PHE A 26 2.18 10.21 -4.54
C PHE A 26 1.31 11.13 -5.40
N TYR A 27 0.34 10.57 -6.12
CA TYR A 27 -0.61 11.38 -6.88
C TYR A 27 -1.47 12.25 -5.97
N ILE A 28 -1.93 11.69 -4.83
CA ILE A 28 -2.71 12.45 -3.83
C ILE A 28 -1.87 13.59 -3.27
N LEU A 29 -0.59 13.33 -2.94
CA LEU A 29 0.33 14.36 -2.47
C LEU A 29 0.53 15.46 -3.52
N TYR A 30 0.75 15.07 -4.77
CA TYR A 30 0.89 16.00 -5.88
C TYR A 30 -0.35 16.90 -5.99
N SER A 31 -1.53 16.29 -5.96
CA SER A 31 -2.81 17.02 -6.06
C SER A 31 -2.95 18.05 -4.95
N GLY A 32 -2.58 17.69 -3.72
CA GLY A 32 -2.65 18.58 -2.57
C GLY A 32 -1.64 19.71 -2.64
N ILE A 33 -0.40 19.41 -3.03
CA ILE A 33 0.69 20.41 -3.09
C ILE A 33 0.44 21.43 -4.19
N PHE A 34 0.04 20.98 -5.38
CA PHE A 34 -0.13 21.84 -6.56
C PHE A 34 -1.57 22.29 -6.81
N ASN A 35 -2.49 21.96 -5.88
CA ASN A 35 -3.92 22.30 -6.02
C ASN A 35 -4.53 21.79 -7.33
N GLU A 36 -4.12 20.58 -7.73
CA GLU A 36 -4.59 19.89 -8.95
C GLU A 36 -5.57 18.77 -8.57
N ILE A 37 -6.60 19.12 -7.77
CA ILE A 37 -7.57 18.15 -7.27
C ILE A 37 -8.65 17.92 -8.32
N ASN A 38 -8.86 16.65 -8.67
CA ASN A 38 -9.87 16.23 -9.63
C ASN A 38 -10.49 14.91 -9.19
N ILE A 39 -11.35 14.31 -10.05
CA ILE A 39 -12.03 13.07 -9.71
C ILE A 39 -11.05 11.93 -9.44
N TYR A 40 -9.91 11.90 -10.11
CA TYR A 40 -8.89 10.85 -9.91
C TYR A 40 -8.27 10.94 -8.52
N THR A 41 -8.14 12.15 -7.97
CA THR A 41 -7.68 12.35 -6.59
C THR A 41 -8.65 11.68 -5.61
N TRP A 42 -9.94 11.90 -5.79
CA TRP A 42 -10.97 11.32 -4.92
C TRP A 42 -11.05 9.80 -5.07
N ILE A 43 -10.93 9.29 -6.30
CA ILE A 43 -10.87 7.84 -6.55
C ILE A 43 -9.67 7.24 -5.83
N GLY A 44 -8.50 7.88 -5.91
CA GLY A 44 -7.30 7.42 -5.23
C GLY A 44 -7.46 7.38 -3.71
N ILE A 45 -8.07 8.41 -3.13
CA ILE A 45 -8.35 8.45 -1.69
C ILE A 45 -9.26 7.27 -1.30
N GLY A 46 -10.31 7.02 -2.08
CA GLY A 46 -11.21 5.90 -1.85
C GLY A 46 -10.53 4.55 -1.93
N LEU A 47 -9.62 4.36 -2.88
CA LEU A 47 -8.86 3.12 -3.03
C LEU A 47 -7.98 2.85 -1.82
N ILE A 48 -7.33 3.87 -1.28
CA ILE A 48 -6.49 3.71 -0.08
C ILE A 48 -7.33 3.44 1.16
N ILE A 49 -8.50 4.05 1.27
CA ILE A 49 -9.46 3.75 2.35
C ILE A 49 -9.89 2.28 2.27
N LEU A 50 -10.21 1.80 1.06
CA LEU A 50 -10.58 0.40 0.85
C LEU A 50 -9.46 -0.54 1.28
N GLU A 51 -8.21 -0.23 0.92
CA GLU A 51 -7.04 -1.00 1.35
C GLU A 51 -6.91 -1.02 2.87
N GLY A 52 -7.13 0.12 3.53
CA GLY A 52 -7.10 0.21 4.98
C GLY A 52 -8.18 -0.65 5.63
N ILE A 53 -9.38 -0.70 5.07
CA ILE A 53 -10.46 -1.55 5.55
C ILE A 53 -10.08 -3.02 5.40
N VAL A 54 -9.51 -3.40 4.26
CA VAL A 54 -9.05 -4.78 4.03
C VAL A 54 -8.00 -5.17 5.07
N LEU A 55 -7.04 -4.29 5.36
CA LEU A 55 -6.02 -4.56 6.38
C LEU A 55 -6.63 -4.73 7.78
N LEU A 56 -7.64 -3.94 8.13
CA LEU A 56 -8.32 -4.07 9.42
C LEU A 56 -9.08 -5.40 9.53
N VAL A 57 -9.76 -5.81 8.45
CA VAL A 57 -10.51 -7.08 8.42
C VAL A 57 -9.55 -8.26 8.60
N PHE A 58 -8.36 -8.20 8.03
CA PHE A 58 -7.35 -9.26 8.11
C PHE A 58 -6.31 -9.01 9.20
N LYS A 59 -6.66 -8.29 10.27
CA LYS A 59 -5.81 -8.06 11.44
C LYS A 59 -4.49 -7.37 11.10
N LYS A 60 -4.56 -6.35 10.23
CA LYS A 60 -3.43 -5.54 9.76
C LYS A 60 -2.48 -6.29 8.83
N PHE A 61 -2.89 -7.44 8.30
CA PHE A 61 -2.11 -8.16 7.30
C PHE A 61 -2.83 -8.15 5.96
N CYS A 62 -2.10 -7.91 4.88
CA CYS A 62 -2.62 -8.06 3.53
C CYS A 62 -3.04 -9.53 3.32
N PRO A 63 -4.17 -9.81 2.62
CA PRO A 63 -4.52 -11.20 2.30
C PRO A 63 -3.39 -11.98 1.61
N LEU A 64 -2.61 -11.31 0.77
CA LEU A 64 -1.46 -11.93 0.11
C LEU A 64 -0.39 -12.34 1.11
N THR A 65 -0.17 -11.55 2.16
CA THR A 65 0.78 -11.88 3.24
C THR A 65 0.34 -13.14 3.97
N ILE A 66 -0.96 -13.26 4.27
CA ILE A 66 -1.51 -14.44 4.92
C ILE A 66 -1.34 -15.67 4.04
N MET A 67 -1.60 -15.55 2.73
CA MET A 67 -1.38 -16.64 1.77
C MET A 67 0.09 -17.03 1.69
N ALA A 68 0.99 -16.05 1.65
CA ALA A 68 2.42 -16.28 1.55
C ALA A 68 2.98 -17.03 2.78
N ARG A 69 2.43 -16.76 3.95
CA ARG A 69 2.85 -17.41 5.19
C ARG A 69 2.67 -18.94 5.17
N LYS A 70 1.74 -19.44 4.35
CA LYS A 70 1.54 -20.87 4.16
C LYS A 70 2.70 -21.53 3.41
N TYR A 71 3.51 -20.76 2.69
CA TYR A 71 4.56 -21.25 1.81
C TYR A 71 5.96 -20.83 2.26
N SER A 72 6.08 -20.12 3.38
CA SER A 72 7.37 -19.61 3.85
C SER A 72 7.43 -19.59 5.37
N ASP A 73 8.52 -20.08 5.92
CA ASP A 73 8.84 -20.03 7.35
C ASP A 73 9.75 -18.84 7.69
N SER A 74 10.03 -17.97 6.71
CA SER A 74 10.91 -16.84 6.92
C SER A 74 10.32 -15.85 7.92
N GLU A 75 11.16 -15.34 8.81
CA GLU A 75 10.79 -14.30 9.78
C GLU A 75 11.10 -12.90 9.26
N MET A 76 11.67 -12.78 8.05
CA MET A 76 11.98 -11.49 7.46
C MET A 76 10.70 -10.76 7.02
N ASP A 77 10.69 -9.44 7.15
CA ASP A 77 9.53 -8.63 6.81
C ASP A 77 9.23 -8.59 5.31
N ASN A 78 10.22 -8.88 4.48
CA ASN A 78 10.07 -8.87 3.02
C ASN A 78 9.85 -10.26 2.41
N PHE A 79 9.40 -11.24 3.19
CA PHE A 79 9.24 -12.61 2.71
C PHE A 79 8.20 -12.74 1.59
N ASP A 80 7.25 -11.83 1.53
CA ASP A 80 6.10 -11.88 0.63
C ASP A 80 6.10 -10.76 -0.43
N ILE A 81 7.18 -10.00 -0.54
CA ILE A 81 7.25 -8.86 -1.46
C ILE A 81 8.70 -8.56 -1.84
N PHE A 82 8.91 -8.04 -3.05
CA PHE A 82 10.25 -7.68 -3.55
C PHE A 82 10.67 -6.28 -3.10
N LEU A 83 10.90 -6.11 -1.81
CA LEU A 83 11.36 -4.86 -1.22
C LEU A 83 12.57 -5.11 -0.32
N PRO A 84 13.46 -4.12 -0.11
CA PRO A 84 14.45 -4.23 0.96
C PRO A 84 13.76 -4.49 2.29
N ASN A 85 14.36 -5.28 3.16
CA ASN A 85 13.73 -5.67 4.43
C ASN A 85 13.35 -4.45 5.27
N TRP A 86 14.19 -3.42 5.33
CA TRP A 86 13.89 -2.21 6.09
C TRP A 86 12.65 -1.48 5.55
N LEU A 87 12.50 -1.45 4.23
CA LEU A 87 11.33 -0.82 3.61
C LEU A 87 10.07 -1.63 3.87
N ALA A 88 10.14 -2.95 3.75
CA ALA A 88 9.00 -3.82 4.05
C ALA A 88 8.56 -3.69 5.50
N LYS A 89 9.51 -3.59 6.44
CA LYS A 89 9.24 -3.45 7.86
C LYS A 89 8.51 -2.15 8.18
N TYR A 90 8.94 -1.05 7.61
CA TYR A 90 8.39 0.28 7.90
C TYR A 90 7.40 0.78 6.86
N ASN A 91 7.04 -0.06 5.89
CA ASN A 91 6.18 0.31 4.78
C ASN A 91 4.87 0.95 5.23
N LYS A 92 4.16 0.32 6.17
CA LYS A 92 2.88 0.82 6.67
C LYS A 92 3.04 2.19 7.34
N LEU A 93 4.07 2.34 8.15
CA LEU A 93 4.33 3.61 8.85
C LEU A 93 4.64 4.73 7.86
N ILE A 94 5.55 4.48 6.93
CA ILE A 94 6.00 5.48 5.95
C ILE A 94 4.82 5.93 5.08
N PHE A 95 4.13 4.99 4.45
CA PHE A 95 3.10 5.33 3.48
C PHE A 95 1.80 5.78 4.12
N THR A 96 1.47 5.32 5.34
CA THR A 96 0.36 5.86 6.11
C THR A 96 0.60 7.32 6.47
N THR A 97 1.81 7.66 6.89
CA THR A 97 2.18 9.04 7.21
C THR A 97 2.06 9.92 5.96
N LEU A 98 2.59 9.48 4.82
CA LEU A 98 2.49 10.22 3.57
C LEU A 98 1.03 10.40 3.14
N TYR A 99 0.21 9.36 3.30
CA TYR A 99 -1.21 9.42 2.96
C TYR A 99 -1.95 10.42 3.83
N ILE A 100 -1.70 10.44 5.14
CA ILE A 100 -2.32 11.39 6.06
C ILE A 100 -1.94 12.82 5.68
N ILE A 101 -0.66 13.08 5.38
CA ILE A 101 -0.20 14.39 4.93
C ILE A 101 -0.93 14.78 3.64
N GLY A 102 -1.04 13.86 2.68
CA GLY A 102 -1.76 14.10 1.44
C GLY A 102 -3.22 14.42 1.65
N LEU A 103 -3.90 13.68 2.54
CA LEU A 103 -5.31 13.94 2.89
C LEU A 103 -5.49 15.34 3.49
N ILE A 104 -4.62 15.74 4.41
CA ILE A 104 -4.68 17.04 5.03
C ILE A 104 -4.53 18.13 3.96
N LEU A 105 -3.56 17.99 3.06
CA LEU A 105 -3.33 18.94 1.98
C LEU A 105 -4.54 19.06 1.06
N VAL A 106 -5.12 17.92 0.67
CA VAL A 106 -6.30 17.88 -0.22
C VAL A 106 -7.49 18.56 0.47
N LEU A 107 -7.74 18.25 1.75
CA LEU A 107 -8.85 18.85 2.50
C LEU A 107 -8.67 20.36 2.66
N VAL A 108 -7.46 20.83 2.97
CA VAL A 108 -7.15 22.24 3.09
C VAL A 108 -7.41 22.95 1.76
N ARG A 109 -6.95 22.38 0.63
CA ARG A 109 -7.16 22.97 -0.69
C ARG A 109 -8.64 22.97 -1.10
N THR A 110 -9.40 21.96 -0.69
CA THR A 110 -10.83 21.86 -1.03
C THR A 110 -11.67 22.82 -0.20
N LEU A 111 -11.34 23.00 1.09
CA LEU A 111 -12.10 23.84 2.01
C LEU A 111 -11.68 25.31 1.96
N PHE A 112 -10.47 25.60 1.59
CA PHE A 112 -9.89 26.94 1.54
C PHE A 112 -9.30 27.23 0.18
#